data_5b2d655a1174ef1083ea629cc4f7ebca
#
_entry.id   5b2d655a1174ef1083ea629cc4f7ebca
#
_cell.length_a   1.000
_cell.length_b   1.000
_cell.length_c   1.000
_cell.angle_alpha   90.00
_cell.angle_beta   90.00
_cell.angle_gamma   90.00
#
_symmetry.space_group_name_H-M   'P 1'
#
loop_
_entity.id
_entity.type
_entity.pdbx_description
1 polymer ?
#
loop_
_entity_poly.entity_id
_entity_poly.type
_entity_poly.pdbx_seq_one_letter_code
_entity_poly.pdbx_strand_id
1 'polypeptide(L)'
;MNKVHPSEFIKLLSSYTVARMLERDDFAKRYKSQQPISIHEFLYPLLQGYDSVELKADIELGGTDQKFNLLLGREVQKHYGIDQQAIFTVPLLEGLDGVRKMSKSLNNYIALEDQPDEMFGKIMSISDELMWRYFSLLSFKSSEEIDNLKKAEIDGDNPRDIKFLLAEEIVDRFHKGLGKKARENFIERFQKGNTPDNVKNITIKVEGESQLLTRILKDSGLLKSTSEAMRLIKQGAIKVDGAKVSDDKFNLKKGKESLVQIGKKKLAKIILN
;
A
#
# COMPACT_ATOMS: atom_id res chain seq x y z
N MET A 1 25.91 13.34 15.49
CA MET A 1 27.18 12.72 15.02
C MET A 1 28.29 13.70 14.69
N ASN A 2 28.04 14.91 14.21
CA ASN A 2 29.11 15.87 13.85
C ASN A 2 30.04 16.34 15.01
N LYS A 3 29.89 15.79 16.21
CA LYS A 3 30.69 16.14 17.40
C LYS A 3 31.30 14.93 18.12
N VAL A 4 31.15 13.71 17.59
CA VAL A 4 31.69 12.51 18.24
C VAL A 4 33.19 12.44 17.93
N HIS A 5 33.99 12.44 18.98
CA HIS A 5 35.46 12.31 18.85
C HIS A 5 35.80 10.90 18.33
N PRO A 6 36.84 10.71 17.50
CA PRO A 6 37.26 9.39 17.00
C PRO A 6 37.46 8.33 18.08
N SER A 7 37.92 8.68 19.26
CA SER A 7 38.06 7.75 20.40
C SER A 7 36.72 7.22 20.91
N GLU A 8 35.68 8.05 20.91
CA GLU A 8 34.31 7.63 21.27
C GLU A 8 33.73 6.66 20.25
N PHE A 9 34.02 6.92 18.97
CA PHE A 9 33.60 6.03 17.89
C PHE A 9 34.29 4.65 18.02
N ILE A 10 35.59 4.63 18.33
CA ILE A 10 36.31 3.36 18.57
C ILE A 10 35.72 2.64 19.80
N LYS A 11 35.40 3.38 20.87
CA LYS A 11 34.74 2.82 22.05
C LYS A 11 33.39 2.16 21.69
N LEU A 12 32.57 2.82 20.85
CA LEU A 12 31.33 2.25 20.37
C LEU A 12 31.57 0.94 19.57
N LEU A 13 32.54 0.95 18.65
CA LEU A 13 32.91 -0.24 17.88
C LEU A 13 33.36 -1.42 18.77
N SER A 14 34.00 -1.14 19.90
CA SER A 14 34.41 -2.17 20.84
C SER A 14 33.30 -2.77 21.69
N SER A 15 32.12 -2.18 21.67
CA SER A 15 30.95 -2.66 22.44
C SER A 15 30.36 -3.97 21.93
N TYR A 16 30.68 -4.36 20.70
CA TYR A 16 30.08 -5.54 20.08
C TYR A 16 31.07 -6.30 19.18
N THR A 17 30.90 -7.61 19.06
CA THR A 17 31.82 -8.42 18.27
C THR A 17 31.28 -8.72 16.87
N VAL A 18 32.18 -8.91 15.89
CA VAL A 18 31.81 -9.33 14.53
C VAL A 18 31.06 -10.66 14.56
N ALA A 19 31.48 -11.61 15.42
CA ALA A 19 30.81 -12.91 15.54
C ALA A 19 29.32 -12.75 15.90
N ARG A 20 29.02 -11.89 16.89
CA ARG A 20 27.62 -11.60 17.24
C ARG A 20 26.88 -10.80 16.17
N MET A 21 27.56 -9.91 15.45
CA MET A 21 26.92 -9.20 14.35
C MET A 21 26.48 -10.15 13.22
N LEU A 22 27.26 -11.22 12.98
CA LEU A 22 26.94 -12.25 12.00
C LEU A 22 25.78 -13.19 12.42
N GLU A 23 25.26 -13.08 13.65
CA GLU A 23 24.03 -13.78 14.07
C GLU A 23 22.76 -13.14 13.48
N ARG A 24 22.84 -11.91 12.99
CA ARG A 24 21.71 -11.26 12.31
C ARG A 24 21.39 -12.00 11.01
N ASP A 25 20.12 -12.36 10.82
CA ASP A 25 19.66 -13.24 9.76
C ASP A 25 20.16 -12.92 8.35
N ASP A 26 20.16 -11.63 7.97
CA ASP A 26 20.63 -11.20 6.66
C ASP A 26 22.14 -11.32 6.51
N PHE A 27 22.91 -10.99 7.55
CA PHE A 27 24.36 -11.18 7.55
C PHE A 27 24.71 -12.67 7.57
N ALA A 28 24.02 -13.47 8.38
CA ALA A 28 24.23 -14.93 8.43
C ALA A 28 24.01 -15.58 7.06
N LYS A 29 22.94 -15.20 6.37
CA LYS A 29 22.61 -15.71 5.02
C LYS A 29 23.67 -15.30 4.00
N ARG A 30 24.04 -14.01 3.98
CA ARG A 30 25.03 -13.46 3.04
C ARG A 30 26.41 -14.06 3.30
N TYR A 31 26.82 -14.20 4.56
CA TYR A 31 28.08 -14.81 4.93
C TYR A 31 28.16 -16.28 4.47
N LYS A 32 27.11 -17.08 4.74
CA LYS A 32 27.04 -18.48 4.30
C LYS A 32 27.04 -18.63 2.77
N SER A 33 26.42 -17.70 2.05
CA SER A 33 26.37 -17.71 0.58
C SER A 33 27.55 -16.97 -0.06
N GLN A 34 28.57 -16.59 0.71
CA GLN A 34 29.76 -15.86 0.26
C GLN A 34 29.45 -14.55 -0.47
N GLN A 35 28.32 -13.92 -0.14
CA GLN A 35 27.97 -12.59 -0.65
C GLN A 35 28.74 -11.51 0.14
N PRO A 36 29.17 -10.43 -0.51
CA PRO A 36 29.94 -9.39 0.15
C PRO A 36 29.12 -8.70 1.25
N ILE A 37 29.77 -8.43 2.39
CA ILE A 37 29.27 -7.64 3.50
C ILE A 37 30.27 -6.52 3.71
N SER A 38 29.84 -5.28 3.51
CA SER A 38 30.72 -4.13 3.71
C SER A 38 30.82 -3.77 5.19
N ILE A 39 32.00 -3.34 5.64
CA ILE A 39 32.26 -3.00 7.06
C ILE A 39 31.27 -1.94 7.58
N HIS A 40 30.93 -0.95 6.75
CA HIS A 40 29.99 0.10 7.16
C HIS A 40 28.58 -0.43 7.49
N GLU A 41 28.18 -1.59 6.95
CA GLU A 41 26.90 -2.21 7.26
C GLU A 41 26.81 -2.67 8.71
N PHE A 42 27.94 -3.00 9.34
CA PHE A 42 28.00 -3.31 10.77
C PHE A 42 27.88 -2.07 11.66
N LEU A 43 28.18 -0.88 11.12
CA LEU A 43 28.08 0.36 11.88
C LEU A 43 26.63 0.78 12.14
N TYR A 44 25.75 0.53 11.20
CA TYR A 44 24.35 0.95 11.30
C TYR A 44 23.64 0.45 12.59
N PRO A 45 23.68 -0.85 12.93
CA PRO A 45 23.07 -1.33 14.18
C PRO A 45 23.71 -0.75 15.43
N LEU A 46 25.03 -0.53 15.42
CA LEU A 46 25.76 0.08 16.54
C LEU A 46 25.35 1.54 16.73
N LEU A 47 25.21 2.29 15.65
CA LEU A 47 24.78 3.68 15.70
C LEU A 47 23.35 3.81 16.21
N GLN A 48 22.45 2.93 15.77
CA GLN A 48 21.09 2.86 16.31
C GLN A 48 21.12 2.55 17.83
N GLY A 49 21.95 1.59 18.25
CA GLY A 49 22.11 1.27 19.67
C GLY A 49 22.70 2.44 20.50
N TYR A 50 23.58 3.24 19.89
CA TYR A 50 24.12 4.43 20.53
C TYR A 50 23.10 5.56 20.67
N ASP A 51 22.14 5.68 19.75
CA ASP A 51 21.02 6.62 19.89
C ASP A 51 20.24 6.35 21.17
N SER A 52 20.02 5.07 21.54
CA SER A 52 19.39 4.69 22.80
C SER A 52 20.20 5.09 24.04
N VAL A 53 21.54 5.10 23.94
CA VAL A 53 22.44 5.61 25.01
C VAL A 53 22.28 7.12 25.16
N GLU A 54 22.36 7.88 24.06
CA GLU A 54 22.25 9.34 24.07
C GLU A 54 20.87 9.83 24.56
N LEU A 55 19.82 9.11 24.16
CA LEU A 55 18.44 9.40 24.59
C LEU A 55 18.18 8.94 26.04
N LYS A 56 19.05 8.11 26.62
CA LYS A 56 18.81 7.41 27.89
C LYS A 56 17.45 6.73 27.87
N ALA A 57 17.18 6.00 26.80
CA ALA A 57 15.90 5.40 26.56
C ALA A 57 15.60 4.31 27.58
N ASP A 58 14.43 4.38 28.23
CA ASP A 58 13.92 3.35 29.14
C ASP A 58 13.15 2.27 28.37
N ILE A 59 12.54 2.65 27.24
CA ILE A 59 11.73 1.78 26.39
C ILE A 59 11.99 2.09 24.94
N GLU A 60 12.21 1.06 24.12
CA GLU A 60 12.31 1.17 22.67
C GLU A 60 11.26 0.27 21.99
N LEU A 61 10.51 0.86 21.04
CA LEU A 61 9.47 0.18 20.27
C LEU A 61 9.97 -0.07 18.84
N GLY A 62 9.69 -1.25 18.31
CA GLY A 62 10.03 -1.56 16.91
C GLY A 62 9.16 -2.63 16.30
N GLY A 63 9.33 -2.86 15.00
CA GLY A 63 8.78 -4.03 14.35
C GLY A 63 9.57 -5.30 14.72
N THR A 64 8.98 -6.47 14.51
CA THR A 64 9.66 -7.74 14.77
C THR A 64 10.95 -7.90 13.97
N ASP A 65 11.07 -7.24 12.82
CA ASP A 65 12.29 -7.17 11.99
C ASP A 65 13.43 -6.38 12.65
N GLN A 66 13.12 -5.51 13.63
CA GLN A 66 14.09 -4.69 14.36
C GLN A 66 14.60 -5.35 15.64
N LYS A 67 14.07 -6.51 16.02
CA LYS A 67 14.38 -7.17 17.30
C LYS A 67 15.88 -7.30 17.58
N PHE A 68 16.67 -7.67 16.57
CA PHE A 68 18.13 -7.77 16.71
C PHE A 68 18.75 -6.42 17.06
N ASN A 69 18.38 -5.35 16.34
CA ASN A 69 18.94 -4.02 16.59
C ASN A 69 18.54 -3.46 17.98
N LEU A 70 17.30 -3.71 18.40
CA LEU A 70 16.80 -3.31 19.73
C LEU A 70 17.57 -4.04 20.84
N LEU A 71 17.83 -5.34 20.69
CA LEU A 71 18.62 -6.12 21.64
C LEU A 71 20.09 -5.64 21.67
N LEU A 72 20.65 -5.28 20.49
CA LEU A 72 21.99 -4.69 20.41
C LEU A 72 22.03 -3.35 21.16
N GLY A 73 21.01 -2.52 21.07
CA GLY A 73 20.88 -1.28 21.83
C GLY A 73 21.03 -1.49 23.34
N ARG A 74 20.42 -2.53 23.90
CA ARG A 74 20.58 -2.92 25.30
C ARG A 74 22.04 -3.26 25.66
N GLU A 75 22.75 -3.99 24.79
CA GLU A 75 24.14 -4.34 25.02
C GLU A 75 25.05 -3.09 24.96
N VAL A 76 24.76 -2.15 24.04
CA VAL A 76 25.46 -0.87 23.98
C VAL A 76 25.21 -0.05 25.24
N GLN A 77 23.97 0.08 25.72
CA GLN A 77 23.65 0.75 26.97
C GLN A 77 24.42 0.17 28.15
N LYS A 78 24.46 -1.18 28.25
CA LYS A 78 25.25 -1.86 29.28
C LYS A 78 26.75 -1.53 29.18
N HIS A 79 27.31 -1.49 27.97
CA HIS A 79 28.72 -1.13 27.76
C HIS A 79 29.03 0.30 28.20
N TYR A 80 28.06 1.21 28.07
CA TYR A 80 28.17 2.60 28.52
C TYR A 80 27.80 2.79 30.00
N GLY A 81 27.46 1.73 30.72
CA GLY A 81 27.19 1.74 32.15
C GLY A 81 25.85 2.38 32.54
N ILE A 82 24.88 2.36 31.65
CA ILE A 82 23.51 2.79 31.91
C ILE A 82 22.55 1.60 31.94
N ASP A 83 21.40 1.80 32.57
CA ASP A 83 20.36 0.77 32.64
C ASP A 83 19.87 0.38 31.24
N GLN A 84 19.64 -0.92 31.06
CA GLN A 84 19.20 -1.45 29.79
C GLN A 84 17.69 -1.20 29.60
N GLN A 85 17.33 -0.61 28.48
CA GLN A 85 15.95 -0.37 28.09
C GLN A 85 15.10 -1.65 27.99
N ALA A 86 13.81 -1.55 28.25
CA ALA A 86 12.84 -2.54 27.83
C ALA A 86 12.59 -2.43 26.33
N ILE A 87 12.39 -3.56 25.65
CA ILE A 87 12.04 -3.56 24.23
C ILE A 87 10.66 -4.17 24.02
N PHE A 88 9.89 -3.53 23.12
CA PHE A 88 8.61 -4.04 22.67
C PHE A 88 8.63 -4.16 21.16
N THR A 89 8.25 -5.31 20.64
CA THR A 89 8.12 -5.52 19.21
C THR A 89 6.69 -5.83 18.82
N VAL A 90 6.24 -5.20 17.73
CA VAL A 90 4.94 -5.46 17.13
C VAL A 90 5.12 -6.19 15.79
N PRO A 91 4.17 -7.03 15.39
CA PRO A 91 4.20 -7.65 14.07
C PRO A 91 4.21 -6.61 12.96
N LEU A 92 4.89 -6.92 11.86
CA LEU A 92 4.86 -6.08 10.66
C LEU A 92 3.47 -6.14 10.04
N LEU A 93 3.05 -5.00 9.51
CA LEU A 93 1.84 -4.90 8.70
C LEU A 93 2.21 -5.21 7.24
N GLU A 94 1.56 -6.21 6.67
CA GLU A 94 1.68 -6.55 5.27
C GLU A 94 0.99 -5.49 4.39
N GLY A 95 1.57 -5.20 3.24
CA GLY A 95 0.99 -4.28 2.26
C GLY A 95 -0.19 -4.89 1.49
N LEU A 96 -0.72 -4.14 0.54
CA LEU A 96 -1.87 -4.56 -0.29
C LEU A 96 -1.64 -5.87 -1.04
N ASP A 97 -0.38 -6.27 -1.23
CA ASP A 97 0.01 -7.54 -1.86
C ASP A 97 -0.13 -8.76 -0.92
N GLY A 98 -0.36 -8.54 0.38
CA GLY A 98 -0.53 -9.58 1.39
C GLY A 98 0.71 -10.42 1.69
N VAL A 99 1.89 -10.04 1.17
CA VAL A 99 3.13 -10.83 1.27
C VAL A 99 4.26 -10.01 1.87
N ARG A 100 4.52 -8.83 1.31
CA ARG A 100 5.62 -7.97 1.73
C ARG A 100 5.14 -6.93 2.73
N LYS A 101 6.04 -6.50 3.62
CA LYS A 101 5.72 -5.41 4.55
C LYS A 101 5.22 -4.18 3.79
N MET A 102 4.25 -3.48 4.37
CA MET A 102 3.75 -2.23 3.84
C MET A 102 4.88 -1.21 3.74
N SER A 103 5.07 -0.62 2.56
CA SER A 103 6.17 0.32 2.31
C SER A 103 5.87 1.27 1.16
N LYS A 104 6.29 2.52 1.29
CA LYS A 104 6.23 3.52 0.19
C LYS A 104 7.05 3.08 -1.02
N SER A 105 8.25 2.53 -0.79
CA SER A 105 9.15 2.08 -1.87
C SER A 105 8.59 0.91 -2.68
N LEU A 106 7.73 0.09 -2.09
CA LEU A 106 7.07 -1.03 -2.75
C LEU A 106 5.73 -0.64 -3.38
N ASN A 107 5.25 0.58 -3.15
CA ASN A 107 3.96 1.08 -3.61
C ASN A 107 2.77 0.14 -3.25
N ASN A 108 2.87 -0.55 -2.11
CA ASN A 108 1.87 -1.49 -1.60
C ASN A 108 1.21 -0.97 -0.31
N TYR A 109 1.19 0.34 -0.10
CA TYR A 109 0.77 0.97 1.13
C TYR A 109 -0.58 1.69 1.01
N ILE A 110 -1.22 1.87 2.16
CA ILE A 110 -2.35 2.78 2.37
C ILE A 110 -1.78 3.98 3.11
N ALA A 111 -1.86 5.17 2.50
CA ALA A 111 -1.38 6.38 3.16
C ALA A 111 -2.42 6.91 4.16
N LEU A 112 -1.96 7.48 5.27
CA LEU A 112 -2.84 8.17 6.22
C LEU A 112 -3.51 9.39 5.59
N GLU A 113 -2.86 9.99 4.58
CA GLU A 113 -3.31 11.16 3.82
C GLU A 113 -4.13 10.80 2.58
N ASP A 114 -4.34 9.52 2.28
CA ASP A 114 -5.24 9.10 1.19
C ASP A 114 -6.63 9.69 1.44
N GLN A 115 -7.29 10.12 0.37
CA GLN A 115 -8.69 10.57 0.48
C GLN A 115 -9.58 9.43 0.99
N PRO A 116 -10.68 9.71 1.72
CA PRO A 116 -11.53 8.69 2.32
C PRO A 116 -11.95 7.58 1.36
N ASP A 117 -12.37 7.92 0.15
CA ASP A 117 -12.79 6.97 -0.88
C ASP A 117 -11.62 6.13 -1.42
N GLU A 118 -10.43 6.71 -1.50
CA GLU A 118 -9.23 6.00 -1.93
C GLU A 118 -8.77 5.02 -0.86
N MET A 119 -8.70 5.47 0.41
CA MET A 119 -8.37 4.62 1.55
C MET A 119 -9.34 3.45 1.65
N PHE A 120 -10.65 3.72 1.57
CA PHE A 120 -11.68 2.71 1.58
C PHE A 120 -11.49 1.69 0.43
N GLY A 121 -11.29 2.17 -0.79
CA GLY A 121 -11.06 1.33 -1.96
C GLY A 121 -9.82 0.45 -1.85
N LYS A 122 -8.73 0.96 -1.28
CA LYS A 122 -7.50 0.20 -1.02
C LYS A 122 -7.76 -0.93 -0.01
N ILE A 123 -8.47 -0.65 1.09
CA ILE A 123 -8.82 -1.67 2.08
C ILE A 123 -9.72 -2.74 1.45
N MET A 124 -10.69 -2.34 0.64
CA MET A 124 -11.56 -3.29 -0.06
C MET A 124 -10.83 -4.16 -1.08
N SER A 125 -9.64 -3.75 -1.53
CA SER A 125 -8.85 -4.50 -2.53
C SER A 125 -7.97 -5.62 -1.93
N ILE A 126 -7.80 -5.67 -0.59
CA ILE A 126 -7.01 -6.73 0.06
C ILE A 126 -7.72 -8.09 -0.01
N SER A 127 -6.96 -9.18 0.09
CA SER A 127 -7.54 -10.52 0.20
C SER A 127 -8.32 -10.70 1.51
N ASP A 128 -9.21 -11.69 1.55
CA ASP A 128 -9.98 -11.97 2.77
C ASP A 128 -9.08 -12.49 3.90
N GLU A 129 -8.01 -13.21 3.56
CA GLU A 129 -6.99 -13.63 4.53
C GLU A 129 -6.27 -12.43 5.16
N LEU A 130 -5.87 -11.46 4.34
CA LEU A 130 -5.23 -10.24 4.82
C LEU A 130 -6.19 -9.36 5.63
N MET A 131 -7.49 -9.38 5.32
CA MET A 131 -8.52 -8.70 6.10
C MET A 131 -8.48 -9.12 7.56
N TRP A 132 -8.38 -10.42 7.87
CA TRP A 132 -8.32 -10.91 9.25
C TRP A 132 -7.05 -10.48 9.96
N ARG A 133 -5.93 -10.40 9.22
CA ARG A 133 -4.70 -9.85 9.74
C ARG A 133 -4.84 -8.37 10.10
N TYR A 134 -5.52 -7.59 9.25
CA TYR A 134 -5.78 -6.18 9.50
C TYR A 134 -6.75 -5.99 10.67
N PHE A 135 -7.78 -6.80 10.81
CA PHE A 135 -8.61 -6.78 12.01
C PHE A 135 -7.79 -6.98 13.28
N SER A 136 -6.91 -7.97 13.30
CA SER A 136 -6.09 -8.29 14.48
C SER A 136 -5.08 -7.20 14.83
N LEU A 137 -4.56 -6.45 13.86
CA LEU A 137 -3.49 -5.46 14.07
C LEU A 137 -4.01 -4.02 14.14
N LEU A 138 -5.12 -3.72 13.49
CA LEU A 138 -5.56 -2.33 13.27
C LEU A 138 -6.92 -2.03 13.89
N SER A 139 -7.81 -3.02 14.06
CA SER A 139 -9.15 -2.77 14.62
C SER A 139 -9.10 -2.52 16.14
N PHE A 140 -10.04 -1.73 16.62
CA PHE A 140 -10.29 -1.57 18.07
C PHE A 140 -11.25 -2.63 18.62
N LYS A 141 -11.75 -3.53 17.77
CA LYS A 141 -12.59 -4.64 18.22
C LYS A 141 -11.80 -5.59 19.10
N SER A 142 -12.46 -6.11 20.11
CA SER A 142 -11.90 -7.15 20.97
C SER A 142 -11.65 -8.45 20.18
N SER A 143 -10.79 -9.31 20.70
CA SER A 143 -10.55 -10.63 20.10
C SER A 143 -11.84 -11.45 19.99
N GLU A 144 -12.75 -11.33 20.97
CA GLU A 144 -14.05 -11.99 20.95
C GLU A 144 -14.94 -11.49 19.81
N GLU A 145 -14.99 -10.19 19.58
CA GLU A 145 -15.75 -9.61 18.45
C GLU A 145 -15.19 -10.07 17.11
N ILE A 146 -13.85 -10.11 16.96
CA ILE A 146 -13.20 -10.59 15.74
C ILE A 146 -13.49 -12.07 15.51
N ASP A 147 -13.45 -12.89 16.56
CA ASP A 147 -13.76 -14.33 16.45
C ASP A 147 -15.24 -14.58 16.12
N ASN A 148 -16.15 -13.73 16.61
CA ASN A 148 -17.55 -13.79 16.21
C ASN A 148 -17.76 -13.44 14.74
N LEU A 149 -17.02 -12.46 14.18
CA LEU A 149 -17.05 -12.15 12.76
C LEU A 149 -16.51 -13.31 11.91
N LYS A 150 -15.45 -14.01 12.37
CA LYS A 150 -14.92 -15.20 11.68
C LYS A 150 -15.92 -16.34 11.68
N LYS A 151 -16.64 -16.55 12.80
CA LYS A 151 -17.73 -17.54 12.84
C LYS A 151 -18.85 -17.19 11.87
N ALA A 152 -19.26 -15.92 11.84
CA ALA A 152 -20.30 -15.45 10.93
C ALA A 152 -19.90 -15.68 9.45
N GLU A 153 -18.63 -15.49 9.07
CA GLU A 153 -18.13 -15.84 7.74
C GLU A 153 -18.25 -17.35 7.45
N ILE A 154 -17.88 -18.20 8.42
CA ILE A 154 -18.01 -19.66 8.30
C ILE A 154 -19.48 -20.07 8.16
N ASP A 155 -20.38 -19.39 8.86
CA ASP A 155 -21.85 -19.62 8.84
C ASP A 155 -22.53 -19.08 7.58
N GLY A 156 -21.78 -18.38 6.71
CA GLY A 156 -22.24 -17.96 5.38
C GLY A 156 -22.36 -16.47 5.14
N ASP A 157 -21.96 -15.64 6.09
CA ASP A 157 -21.88 -14.20 5.87
C ASP A 157 -20.85 -13.85 4.77
N ASN A 158 -21.15 -12.83 4.00
CA ASN A 158 -20.30 -12.44 2.89
C ASN A 158 -19.03 -11.72 3.41
N PRO A 159 -17.82 -12.23 3.13
CA PRO A 159 -16.56 -11.60 3.55
C PRO A 159 -16.44 -10.12 3.15
N ARG A 160 -17.06 -9.75 2.01
CA ARG A 160 -17.14 -8.36 1.55
C ARG A 160 -17.82 -7.45 2.58
N ASP A 161 -18.91 -7.91 3.19
CA ASP A 161 -19.68 -7.10 4.12
C ASP A 161 -18.93 -6.94 5.46
N ILE A 162 -18.20 -7.99 5.86
CA ILE A 162 -17.26 -7.93 6.99
C ILE A 162 -16.12 -6.95 6.69
N LYS A 163 -15.56 -6.98 5.46
CA LYS A 163 -14.51 -6.06 5.03
C LYS A 163 -14.99 -4.60 5.01
N PHE A 164 -16.26 -4.35 4.72
CA PHE A 164 -16.84 -3.00 4.86
C PHE A 164 -16.73 -2.47 6.28
N LEU A 165 -16.95 -3.30 7.31
CA LEU A 165 -16.83 -2.88 8.70
C LEU A 165 -15.40 -2.43 9.03
N LEU A 166 -14.41 -3.19 8.57
CA LEU A 166 -13.00 -2.84 8.73
C LEU A 166 -12.66 -1.53 8.01
N ALA A 167 -13.12 -1.39 6.76
CA ALA A 167 -12.83 -0.21 5.96
C ALA A 167 -13.49 1.05 6.54
N GLU A 168 -14.73 0.96 7.01
CA GLU A 168 -15.40 2.06 7.71
C GLU A 168 -14.64 2.46 8.97
N GLU A 169 -14.24 1.51 9.80
CA GLU A 169 -13.52 1.76 11.05
C GLU A 169 -12.18 2.46 10.79
N ILE A 170 -11.41 1.99 9.81
CA ILE A 170 -10.11 2.59 9.49
C ILE A 170 -10.28 3.98 8.89
N VAL A 171 -11.22 4.17 7.96
CA VAL A 171 -11.50 5.50 7.41
C VAL A 171 -11.97 6.46 8.49
N ASP A 172 -12.87 6.06 9.38
CA ASP A 172 -13.37 6.93 10.47
C ASP A 172 -12.26 7.33 11.45
N ARG A 173 -11.24 6.50 11.65
CA ARG A 173 -10.08 6.81 12.49
C ARG A 173 -9.29 8.01 11.97
N PHE A 174 -9.07 8.09 10.66
CA PHE A 174 -8.26 9.14 10.04
C PHE A 174 -9.10 10.28 9.46
N HIS A 175 -10.36 10.01 9.13
CA HIS A 175 -11.29 10.95 8.50
C HIS A 175 -12.64 10.90 9.23
N LYS A 176 -12.72 11.53 10.41
CA LYS A 176 -13.88 11.46 11.32
C LYS A 176 -15.24 11.55 10.64
N GLY A 177 -16.04 10.47 10.76
CA GLY A 177 -17.41 10.41 10.30
C GLY A 177 -17.57 10.23 8.78
N LEU A 178 -16.49 9.95 8.05
CA LEU A 178 -16.55 9.76 6.59
C LEU A 178 -16.57 8.29 6.16
N GLY A 179 -16.43 7.32 7.06
CA GLY A 179 -16.41 5.89 6.75
C GLY A 179 -17.69 5.42 6.06
N LYS A 180 -18.85 5.77 6.61
CA LYS A 180 -20.15 5.46 6.00
C LYS A 180 -20.30 6.06 4.60
N LYS A 181 -19.93 7.33 4.44
CA LYS A 181 -20.00 8.02 3.15
C LYS A 181 -19.07 7.36 2.12
N ALA A 182 -17.86 7.01 2.52
CA ALA A 182 -16.91 6.31 1.66
C ALA A 182 -17.45 4.92 1.22
N ARG A 183 -18.13 4.20 2.13
CA ARG A 183 -18.84 2.95 1.79
C ARG A 183 -19.95 3.18 0.78
N GLU A 184 -20.80 4.17 0.98
CA GLU A 184 -21.90 4.50 0.06
C GLU A 184 -21.34 4.82 -1.33
N ASN A 185 -20.33 5.70 -1.41
CA ASN A 185 -19.63 6.05 -2.65
C ASN A 185 -19.02 4.80 -3.33
N PHE A 186 -18.40 3.90 -2.54
CA PHE A 186 -17.85 2.66 -3.04
C PHE A 186 -18.92 1.75 -3.64
N ILE A 187 -20.04 1.57 -2.93
CA ILE A 187 -21.17 0.75 -3.39
C ILE A 187 -21.76 1.33 -4.69
N GLU A 188 -21.97 2.64 -4.75
CA GLU A 188 -22.47 3.29 -5.96
C GLU A 188 -21.53 3.11 -7.15
N ARG A 189 -20.23 3.28 -6.92
CA ARG A 189 -19.20 3.13 -7.96
C ARG A 189 -19.10 1.71 -8.51
N PHE A 190 -19.14 0.70 -7.64
CA PHE A 190 -18.82 -0.68 -8.02
C PHE A 190 -20.05 -1.57 -8.23
N GLN A 191 -21.16 -1.32 -7.55
CA GLN A 191 -22.38 -2.13 -7.68
C GLN A 191 -23.37 -1.57 -8.70
N LYS A 192 -23.55 -0.24 -8.75
CA LYS A 192 -24.50 0.41 -9.66
C LYS A 192 -23.89 0.78 -11.02
N GLY A 193 -22.59 0.56 -11.22
CA GLY A 193 -21.90 0.96 -12.45
C GLY A 193 -21.83 2.47 -12.66
N ASN A 194 -22.11 3.26 -11.63
CA ASN A 194 -22.08 4.70 -11.71
C ASN A 194 -20.65 5.22 -11.88
N THR A 195 -20.54 6.19 -12.72
CA THR A 195 -19.28 6.85 -13.07
C THR A 195 -18.72 7.59 -11.84
N PRO A 196 -17.41 7.49 -11.54
CA PRO A 196 -16.80 8.31 -10.50
C PRO A 196 -16.98 9.80 -10.80
N ASP A 197 -17.23 10.62 -9.79
CA ASP A 197 -17.32 12.10 -9.95
C ASP A 197 -16.06 12.73 -10.53
N ASN A 198 -14.95 12.00 -10.60
CA ASN A 198 -13.65 12.47 -11.08
C ASN A 198 -13.26 11.88 -12.44
N VAL A 199 -14.20 11.73 -13.35
CA VAL A 199 -13.92 11.30 -14.73
C VAL A 199 -13.35 12.47 -15.52
N LYS A 200 -12.20 12.28 -16.15
CA LYS A 200 -11.63 13.29 -17.06
C LYS A 200 -12.61 13.60 -18.19
N ASN A 201 -13.10 14.81 -18.24
CA ASN A 201 -13.85 15.31 -19.38
C ASN A 201 -12.86 15.66 -20.50
N ILE A 202 -12.98 15.01 -21.64
CA ILE A 202 -12.11 15.22 -22.79
C ILE A 202 -12.96 15.65 -23.97
N THR A 203 -12.71 16.86 -24.44
CA THR A 203 -13.37 17.39 -25.64
C THR A 203 -12.42 17.28 -26.83
N ILE A 204 -12.87 16.65 -27.91
CA ILE A 204 -12.08 16.45 -29.14
C ILE A 204 -12.82 17.13 -30.29
N LYS A 205 -12.12 17.99 -31.01
CA LYS A 205 -12.64 18.59 -32.25
C LYS A 205 -12.54 17.60 -33.40
N VAL A 206 -13.65 17.41 -34.09
CA VAL A 206 -13.74 16.53 -35.27
C VAL A 206 -14.35 17.26 -36.47
N GLU A 207 -13.89 16.97 -37.68
CA GLU A 207 -14.36 17.63 -38.90
C GLU A 207 -15.65 17.01 -39.46
N GLY A 208 -16.08 15.85 -38.95
CA GLY A 208 -17.26 15.12 -39.43
C GLY A 208 -18.31 14.88 -38.37
N GLU A 209 -19.42 14.24 -38.72
CA GLU A 209 -20.51 13.89 -37.81
C GLU A 209 -20.18 12.74 -36.85
N SER A 210 -19.10 12.00 -37.11
CA SER A 210 -18.63 10.89 -36.27
C SER A 210 -17.15 10.61 -36.49
N GLN A 211 -16.52 9.95 -35.51
CA GLN A 211 -15.10 9.57 -35.59
C GLN A 211 -14.89 8.17 -35.02
N LEU A 212 -13.95 7.43 -35.61
CA LEU A 212 -13.53 6.11 -35.15
C LEU A 212 -13.03 6.16 -33.69
N LEU A 213 -13.56 5.27 -32.85
CA LEU A 213 -13.19 5.15 -31.44
C LEU A 213 -11.68 4.96 -31.27
N THR A 214 -11.03 4.17 -32.12
CA THR A 214 -9.58 3.92 -32.08
C THR A 214 -8.76 5.20 -32.24
N ARG A 215 -9.21 6.12 -33.10
CA ARG A 215 -8.57 7.41 -33.29
C ARG A 215 -8.81 8.36 -32.12
N ILE A 216 -10.06 8.39 -31.63
CA ILE A 216 -10.45 9.19 -30.47
C ILE A 216 -9.61 8.80 -29.25
N LEU A 217 -9.41 7.51 -29.00
CA LEU A 217 -8.62 7.00 -27.87
C LEU A 217 -7.13 7.41 -27.95
N LYS A 218 -6.59 7.53 -29.15
CA LYS A 218 -5.24 8.06 -29.36
C LYS A 218 -5.21 9.58 -29.18
N ASP A 219 -6.11 10.30 -29.83
CA ASP A 219 -6.14 11.76 -29.83
C ASP A 219 -6.48 12.35 -28.44
N SER A 220 -7.22 11.60 -27.62
CA SER A 220 -7.48 11.91 -26.22
C SER A 220 -6.31 11.66 -25.28
N GLY A 221 -5.23 11.01 -25.75
CA GLY A 221 -4.10 10.61 -24.92
C GLY A 221 -4.39 9.44 -23.96
N LEU A 222 -5.57 8.81 -24.06
CA LEU A 222 -5.92 7.64 -23.24
C LEU A 222 -5.10 6.41 -23.61
N LEU A 223 -4.77 6.26 -24.90
CA LEU A 223 -3.89 5.22 -25.44
C LEU A 223 -2.79 5.83 -26.30
N LYS A 224 -1.67 5.09 -26.44
CA LYS A 224 -0.48 5.57 -27.16
C LYS A 224 -0.63 5.50 -28.67
N SER A 225 -1.47 4.58 -29.18
CA SER A 225 -1.64 4.35 -30.61
C SER A 225 -3.00 3.74 -30.97
N THR A 226 -3.42 3.91 -32.22
CA THR A 226 -4.62 3.25 -32.77
C THR A 226 -4.48 1.73 -32.81
N SER A 227 -3.27 1.20 -32.99
CA SER A 227 -3.00 -0.24 -32.96
C SER A 227 -3.22 -0.82 -31.57
N GLU A 228 -2.84 -0.09 -30.52
CA GLU A 228 -3.14 -0.46 -29.12
C GLU A 228 -4.65 -0.49 -28.88
N ALA A 229 -5.38 0.50 -29.37
CA ALA A 229 -6.82 0.57 -29.27
C ALA A 229 -7.52 -0.62 -29.98
N MET A 230 -7.11 -0.96 -31.18
CA MET A 230 -7.64 -2.13 -31.90
C MET A 230 -7.40 -3.44 -31.15
N ARG A 231 -6.18 -3.61 -30.61
CA ARG A 231 -5.86 -4.79 -29.79
C ARG A 231 -6.77 -4.90 -28.57
N LEU A 232 -6.96 -3.80 -27.84
CA LEU A 232 -7.80 -3.77 -26.64
C LEU A 232 -9.30 -3.97 -26.96
N ILE A 233 -9.78 -3.49 -28.11
CA ILE A 233 -11.14 -3.79 -28.58
C ILE A 233 -11.30 -5.29 -28.84
N LYS A 234 -10.37 -5.93 -29.58
CA LYS A 234 -10.39 -7.38 -29.83
C LYS A 234 -10.33 -8.20 -28.54
N GLN A 235 -9.61 -7.74 -27.53
CA GLN A 235 -9.57 -8.36 -26.20
C GLN A 235 -10.83 -8.07 -25.37
N GLY A 236 -11.74 -7.24 -25.85
CA GLY A 236 -12.95 -6.84 -25.15
C GLY A 236 -12.70 -6.03 -23.89
N ALA A 237 -11.57 -5.31 -23.85
CA ALA A 237 -11.17 -4.48 -22.73
C ALA A 237 -11.73 -3.05 -22.80
N ILE A 238 -12.47 -2.69 -23.87
CA ILE A 238 -13.06 -1.36 -24.04
C ILE A 238 -14.58 -1.43 -23.94
N LYS A 239 -15.16 -0.51 -23.15
CA LYS A 239 -16.61 -0.32 -23.07
C LYS A 239 -16.94 1.13 -23.37
N VAL A 240 -18.09 1.35 -24.03
CA VAL A 240 -18.68 2.65 -24.28
C VAL A 240 -20.11 2.64 -23.72
N ASP A 241 -20.42 3.60 -22.87
CA ASP A 241 -21.69 3.71 -22.18
C ASP A 241 -22.13 2.37 -21.50
N GLY A 242 -21.14 1.67 -20.91
CA GLY A 242 -21.33 0.38 -20.23
C GLY A 242 -21.33 -0.84 -21.16
N ALA A 243 -21.53 -0.67 -22.46
CA ALA A 243 -21.54 -1.75 -23.44
C ALA A 243 -20.14 -2.09 -23.95
N LYS A 244 -19.81 -3.38 -24.06
CA LYS A 244 -18.54 -3.85 -24.59
C LYS A 244 -18.45 -3.58 -26.09
N VAL A 245 -17.39 -2.93 -26.52
CA VAL A 245 -17.11 -2.72 -27.94
C VAL A 245 -16.26 -3.87 -28.47
N SER A 246 -16.76 -4.55 -29.50
CA SER A 246 -16.05 -5.64 -30.19
C SER A 246 -15.73 -5.32 -31.66
N ASP A 247 -16.31 -4.25 -32.20
CA ASP A 247 -16.07 -3.78 -33.57
C ASP A 247 -14.99 -2.69 -33.56
N ASP A 248 -13.91 -2.89 -34.30
CA ASP A 248 -12.80 -1.94 -34.46
C ASP A 248 -13.17 -0.72 -35.32
N LYS A 249 -14.30 -0.80 -36.05
CA LYS A 249 -14.91 0.30 -36.84
C LYS A 249 -15.97 1.08 -36.05
N PHE A 250 -16.10 0.85 -34.75
CA PHE A 250 -17.05 1.56 -33.92
C PHE A 250 -16.79 3.07 -33.92
N ASN A 251 -17.82 3.87 -34.16
CA ASN A 251 -17.75 5.32 -34.23
C ASN A 251 -18.51 5.97 -33.07
N LEU A 252 -17.96 7.06 -32.51
CA LEU A 252 -18.70 7.97 -31.64
C LEU A 252 -19.28 9.12 -32.48
N LYS A 253 -20.51 9.53 -32.14
CA LYS A 253 -21.20 10.63 -32.82
C LYS A 253 -20.87 11.99 -32.21
N LYS A 254 -20.78 13.01 -33.04
CA LYS A 254 -20.61 14.41 -32.63
C LYS A 254 -21.80 14.89 -31.80
N GLY A 255 -21.55 15.73 -30.81
CA GLY A 255 -22.58 16.32 -29.94
C GLY A 255 -23.13 15.38 -28.86
N LYS A 256 -22.70 14.09 -28.82
CA LYS A 256 -23.09 13.16 -27.76
C LYS A 256 -21.95 12.94 -26.78
N GLU A 257 -22.24 13.08 -25.49
CA GLU A 257 -21.34 12.67 -24.42
C GLU A 257 -21.32 11.13 -24.36
N SER A 258 -20.12 10.55 -24.37
CA SER A 258 -19.94 9.10 -24.26
C SER A 258 -18.94 8.76 -23.17
N LEU A 259 -19.31 7.81 -22.31
CA LEU A 259 -18.47 7.29 -21.25
C LEU A 259 -17.61 6.14 -21.77
N VAL A 260 -16.32 6.35 -21.87
CA VAL A 260 -15.39 5.34 -22.38
C VAL A 260 -14.57 4.76 -21.25
N GLN A 261 -14.63 3.44 -21.09
CA GLN A 261 -13.85 2.67 -20.11
C GLN A 261 -12.83 1.79 -20.82
N ILE A 262 -11.56 1.84 -20.35
CA ILE A 262 -10.46 1.02 -20.85
C ILE A 262 -9.91 0.17 -19.72
N GLY A 263 -10.15 -1.15 -19.79
CA GLY A 263 -9.82 -2.08 -18.71
C GLY A 263 -10.57 -1.74 -17.42
N LYS A 264 -9.95 -2.02 -16.27
CA LYS A 264 -10.55 -1.77 -14.94
C LYS A 264 -10.24 -0.37 -14.38
N LYS A 265 -9.25 0.34 -14.93
CA LYS A 265 -8.65 1.54 -14.27
C LYS A 265 -8.83 2.86 -15.00
N LYS A 266 -9.04 2.87 -16.31
CA LYS A 266 -9.15 4.12 -17.07
C LYS A 266 -10.59 4.38 -17.48
N LEU A 267 -11.12 5.55 -17.10
CA LEU A 267 -12.45 6.00 -17.43
C LEU A 267 -12.40 7.46 -17.84
N ALA A 268 -13.07 7.82 -18.92
CA ALA A 268 -13.14 9.18 -19.41
C ALA A 268 -14.49 9.47 -20.07
N LYS A 269 -15.02 10.67 -19.87
CA LYS A 269 -16.16 11.21 -20.63
C LYS A 269 -15.60 11.94 -21.85
N ILE A 270 -16.05 11.54 -23.01
CA ILE A 270 -15.59 12.09 -24.30
C ILE A 270 -16.77 12.79 -24.98
N ILE A 271 -16.53 14.03 -25.37
CA ILE A 271 -17.46 14.84 -26.15
C ILE A 271 -16.77 15.20 -27.46
N LEU A 272 -17.40 14.91 -28.58
CA LEU A 272 -16.93 15.33 -29.91
C LEU A 272 -17.61 16.64 -30.30
N ASN A 273 -16.79 17.68 -30.60
CA ASN A 273 -17.22 18.98 -31.04
C ASN A 273 -16.77 19.28 -32.47
#